data_057851b2ca08c151c1069d72b87d253f
#
_entry.id   057851b2ca08c151c1069d72b87d253f
#
_cell.length_a   1.000
_cell.length_b   1.000
_cell.length_c   1.000
_cell.angle_alpha   90.00
_cell.angle_beta   90.00
_cell.angle_gamma   90.00
#
_symmetry.space_group_name_H-M   'P 1'
#
loop_
_entity.id
_entity.type
_entity.pdbx_description
1 polymer ?
#
loop_
_entity_poly.entity_id
_entity_poly.type
_entity_poly.pdbx_seq_one_letter_code
_entity_poly.pdbx_strand_id
1 'polypeptide(L)'
;MKRILFLMIIVLTSITALAQSDVPTQNISTDSAVEYRLFSTKNMYTFIKLNTKNGKMWQVQWGTDSKYRFENILSDISQVNKDQEKNGRFFLYPTTNIYNFILLDQIDGRTWQVQWGKEEDRMVSRIF
;
A
#
# COMPACT_ATOMS: atom_id res chain seq x y z
N MET A 1 69.37 -2.01 -8.36
CA MET A 1 68.26 -1.08 -8.04
C MET A 1 66.97 -1.85 -8.08
N LYS A 2 66.31 -2.01 -6.92
CA LYS A 2 65.01 -2.61 -6.85
C LYS A 2 63.98 -1.54 -7.12
N ARG A 3 63.25 -1.62 -8.23
CA ARG A 3 62.07 -0.79 -8.48
C ARG A 3 60.91 -1.37 -7.73
N ILE A 4 60.47 -0.66 -6.69
CA ILE A 4 59.26 -1.03 -5.99
C ILE A 4 58.10 -0.48 -6.82
N LEU A 5 57.35 -1.39 -7.47
CA LEU A 5 56.14 -1.04 -8.17
C LEU A 5 55.04 -0.96 -7.10
N PHE A 6 54.64 0.25 -6.72
CA PHE A 6 53.45 0.44 -5.90
C PHE A 6 52.24 0.22 -6.78
N LEU A 7 51.64 -0.96 -6.69
CA LEU A 7 50.33 -1.21 -7.27
C LEU A 7 49.31 -0.54 -6.37
N MET A 8 48.86 0.64 -6.77
CA MET A 8 47.77 1.33 -6.09
C MET A 8 46.48 0.60 -6.51
N ILE A 9 46.02 -0.33 -5.66
CA ILE A 9 44.72 -0.96 -5.83
C ILE A 9 43.70 0.09 -5.45
N ILE A 10 43.11 0.73 -6.46
CA ILE A 10 41.93 1.56 -6.28
C ILE A 10 40.78 0.58 -6.08
N VAL A 11 40.42 0.34 -4.81
CA VAL A 11 39.21 -0.34 -4.47
C VAL A 11 38.06 0.63 -4.79
N LEU A 12 37.49 0.48 -5.98
CA LEU A 12 36.24 1.15 -6.31
C LEU A 12 35.15 0.49 -5.45
N THR A 13 34.91 1.04 -4.27
CA THR A 13 33.68 0.73 -3.54
C THR A 13 32.53 1.36 -4.31
N SER A 14 31.89 0.58 -5.18
CA SER A 14 30.61 0.94 -5.74
C SER A 14 29.61 1.01 -4.61
N ILE A 15 29.34 2.22 -4.12
CA ILE A 15 28.22 2.49 -3.25
C ILE A 15 26.98 2.32 -4.13
N THR A 16 26.38 1.12 -4.12
CA THR A 16 25.04 0.94 -4.63
C THR A 16 24.13 1.71 -3.68
N ALA A 17 23.76 2.92 -4.09
CA ALA A 17 22.67 3.63 -3.45
C ALA A 17 21.42 2.78 -3.66
N LEU A 18 21.03 2.01 -2.63
CA LEU A 18 19.72 1.39 -2.59
C LEU A 18 18.71 2.54 -2.66
N ALA A 19 17.94 2.60 -3.74
CA ALA A 19 16.82 3.51 -3.85
C ALA A 19 15.91 3.21 -2.66
N GLN A 20 15.91 4.10 -1.66
CA GLN A 20 15.00 3.97 -0.54
C GLN A 20 13.59 4.06 -1.08
N SER A 21 12.73 3.12 -0.66
CA SER A 21 11.30 3.22 -0.92
C SER A 21 10.81 4.56 -0.36
N ASP A 22 10.13 5.37 -1.19
CA ASP A 22 9.53 6.65 -0.78
C ASP A 22 8.37 6.45 0.20
N VAL A 23 7.96 5.21 0.43
CA VAL A 23 6.90 4.85 1.38
C VAL A 23 7.51 4.58 2.74
N PRO A 24 7.14 5.35 3.79
CA PRO A 24 7.60 5.08 5.15
C PRO A 24 7.26 3.66 5.57
N THR A 25 8.17 3.02 6.34
CA THR A 25 7.86 1.74 6.98
C THR A 25 6.67 1.93 7.91
N GLN A 26 5.61 1.16 7.70
CA GLN A 26 4.38 1.25 8.46
C GLN A 26 4.20 -0.02 9.29
N ASN A 27 4.10 0.15 10.61
CA ASN A 27 3.69 -0.92 11.51
C ASN A 27 2.16 -1.00 11.52
N ILE A 28 1.62 -1.94 10.76
CA ILE A 28 0.18 -2.17 10.71
C ILE A 28 -0.19 -3.11 11.85
N SER A 29 -1.16 -2.70 12.66
CA SER A 29 -1.69 -3.55 13.73
C SER A 29 -2.22 -4.87 13.16
N THR A 30 -1.82 -5.99 13.79
CA THR A 30 -2.36 -7.32 13.50
C THR A 30 -3.59 -7.67 14.35
N ASP A 31 -4.06 -6.73 15.18
CA ASP A 31 -5.26 -6.93 16.00
C ASP A 31 -6.48 -7.19 15.09
N SER A 32 -7.06 -8.39 15.22
CA SER A 32 -8.24 -8.80 14.45
C SER A 32 -9.53 -8.09 14.86
N ALA A 33 -9.53 -7.37 15.98
CA ALA A 33 -10.71 -6.65 16.48
C ALA A 33 -10.92 -5.29 15.81
N VAL A 34 -9.93 -4.76 15.08
CA VAL A 34 -10.04 -3.45 14.45
C VAL A 34 -10.95 -3.48 13.21
N GLU A 35 -11.88 -2.55 13.15
CA GLU A 35 -12.76 -2.42 11.99
C GLU A 35 -12.08 -1.73 10.80
N TYR A 36 -11.25 -0.73 11.06
CA TYR A 36 -10.58 0.05 10.03
C TYR A 36 -9.06 -0.06 10.12
N ARG A 37 -8.42 -0.08 8.94
CA ARG A 37 -6.97 0.06 8.81
C ARG A 37 -6.64 1.12 7.77
N LEU A 38 -5.50 1.78 7.97
CA LEU A 38 -4.98 2.79 7.07
C LEU A 38 -3.69 2.30 6.44
N PHE A 39 -3.64 2.33 5.11
CA PHE A 39 -2.48 1.89 4.32
C PHE A 39 -1.88 3.07 3.58
N SER A 40 -0.56 3.23 3.67
CA SER A 40 0.15 4.23 2.90
C SER A 40 0.22 3.85 1.41
N THR A 41 0.25 4.86 0.56
CA THR A 41 0.54 4.72 -0.87
C THR A 41 1.92 5.28 -1.17
N LYS A 42 2.41 5.11 -2.39
CA LYS A 42 3.65 5.75 -2.84
C LYS A 42 3.51 7.27 -3.05
N ASN A 43 2.28 7.78 -3.04
CA ASN A 43 2.03 9.21 -2.94
C ASN A 43 1.99 9.63 -1.48
N MET A 44 2.86 10.59 -1.10
CA MET A 44 3.01 10.99 0.30
C MET A 44 1.74 11.59 0.92
N TYR A 45 0.83 12.10 0.11
CA TYR A 45 -0.41 12.74 0.59
C TYR A 45 -1.60 11.80 0.66
N THR A 46 -1.50 10.60 0.09
CA THR A 46 -2.65 9.71 -0.10
C THR A 46 -2.48 8.40 0.65
N PHE A 47 -3.53 8.02 1.36
CA PHE A 47 -3.68 6.75 2.07
C PHE A 47 -4.94 6.04 1.59
N ILE A 48 -4.98 4.73 1.76
CA ILE A 48 -6.20 3.94 1.57
C ILE A 48 -6.72 3.51 2.94
N LYS A 49 -7.94 3.89 3.26
CA LYS A 49 -8.65 3.41 4.45
C LYS A 49 -9.50 2.21 4.05
N LEU A 50 -9.29 1.10 4.73
CA LEU A 50 -9.99 -0.16 4.51
C LEU A 50 -10.91 -0.45 5.69
N ASN A 51 -12.18 -0.77 5.37
CA ASN A 51 -13.04 -1.47 6.32
C ASN A 51 -12.69 -2.97 6.28
N THR A 52 -12.11 -3.47 7.34
CA THR A 52 -11.56 -4.84 7.38
C THR A 52 -12.65 -5.92 7.41
N LYS A 53 -13.89 -5.57 7.76
CA LYS A 53 -14.98 -6.56 7.83
C LYS A 53 -15.65 -6.86 6.51
N ASN A 54 -15.64 -5.91 5.56
CA ASN A 54 -16.39 -6.04 4.30
C ASN A 54 -15.64 -5.64 3.03
N GLY A 55 -14.44 -5.08 3.13
CA GLY A 55 -13.64 -4.70 1.98
C GLY A 55 -13.95 -3.35 1.37
N LYS A 56 -14.82 -2.54 1.96
CA LYS A 56 -15.04 -1.16 1.50
C LYS A 56 -13.80 -0.32 1.73
N MET A 57 -13.54 0.63 0.83
CA MET A 57 -12.32 1.43 0.86
C MET A 57 -12.57 2.89 0.50
N TRP A 58 -11.72 3.75 1.03
CA TRP A 58 -11.69 5.20 0.76
C TRP A 58 -10.27 5.65 0.49
N GLN A 59 -10.12 6.62 -0.40
CA GLN A 59 -8.88 7.38 -0.54
C GLN A 59 -8.92 8.53 0.46
N VAL A 60 -7.89 8.61 1.30
CA VAL A 60 -7.75 9.65 2.31
C VAL A 60 -6.57 10.53 1.92
N GLN A 61 -6.83 11.80 1.66
CA GLN A 61 -5.78 12.76 1.34
C GLN A 61 -5.61 13.77 2.47
N TRP A 62 -4.36 13.99 2.85
CA TRP A 62 -3.99 15.04 3.78
C TRP A 62 -3.24 16.17 3.07
N GLY A 63 -3.12 17.30 3.71
CA GLY A 63 -2.37 18.46 3.23
C GLY A 63 -2.26 19.51 4.32
N THR A 64 -1.30 20.43 4.17
CA THR A 64 -1.10 21.53 5.11
C THR A 64 -2.23 22.56 5.01
N ASP A 65 -2.81 22.72 3.83
CA ASP A 65 -3.99 23.55 3.60
C ASP A 65 -5.25 22.67 3.62
N SER A 66 -6.31 23.15 4.26
CA SER A 66 -7.58 22.41 4.43
C SER A 66 -8.24 22.01 3.10
N LYS A 67 -8.04 22.77 2.04
CA LYS A 67 -8.60 22.47 0.71
C LYS A 67 -8.07 21.16 0.11
N TYR A 68 -6.92 20.66 0.62
CA TYR A 68 -6.31 19.40 0.18
C TYR A 68 -6.66 18.21 1.08
N ARG A 69 -7.49 18.41 2.11
CA ARG A 69 -7.89 17.37 3.05
C ARG A 69 -9.27 16.86 2.69
N PHE A 70 -9.35 15.60 2.26
CA PHE A 70 -10.63 14.99 1.89
C PHE A 70 -10.55 13.47 1.90
N GLU A 71 -11.72 12.84 1.94
CA GLU A 71 -11.90 11.43 1.68
C GLU A 71 -12.80 11.24 0.46
N ASN A 72 -12.38 10.38 -0.45
CA ASN A 72 -13.17 9.95 -1.60
C ASN A 72 -13.43 8.46 -1.54
N ILE A 73 -14.61 8.03 -1.95
CA ILE A 73 -14.95 6.61 -2.04
C ILE A 73 -14.08 5.97 -3.13
N LEU A 74 -13.32 4.93 -2.76
CA LEU A 74 -12.64 4.05 -3.70
C LEU A 74 -13.54 2.87 -4.09
N SER A 75 -14.17 2.24 -3.10
CA SER A 75 -15.18 1.22 -3.28
C SER A 75 -16.15 1.21 -2.11
N ASP A 76 -17.43 1.42 -2.38
CA ASP A 76 -18.52 1.33 -1.39
C ASP A 76 -19.28 0.00 -1.44
N ILE A 77 -18.74 -0.96 -2.19
CA ILE A 77 -19.31 -2.30 -2.36
C ILE A 77 -18.70 -3.25 -1.32
N SER A 78 -19.55 -3.84 -0.49
CA SER A 78 -19.13 -4.96 0.37
C SER A 78 -18.83 -6.19 -0.48
N GLN A 79 -17.69 -6.84 -0.20
CA GLN A 79 -17.28 -8.06 -0.91
C GLN A 79 -17.85 -9.33 -0.26
N VAL A 80 -18.62 -9.18 0.81
CA VAL A 80 -19.28 -10.28 1.53
C VAL A 80 -20.70 -9.90 1.91
N ASN A 81 -21.55 -10.90 2.17
CA ASN A 81 -22.85 -10.67 2.76
C ASN A 81 -22.71 -10.17 4.20
N LYS A 82 -23.74 -9.49 4.69
CA LYS A 82 -23.72 -8.86 6.01
C LYS A 82 -23.44 -9.85 7.15
N ASP A 83 -23.98 -11.07 7.05
CA ASP A 83 -23.76 -12.15 8.01
C ASP A 83 -22.33 -12.74 7.98
N GLN A 84 -21.59 -12.47 6.92
CA GLN A 84 -20.20 -12.90 6.73
C GLN A 84 -19.18 -11.83 7.11
N GLU A 85 -19.64 -10.61 7.45
CA GLU A 85 -18.76 -9.54 7.88
C GLU A 85 -18.06 -9.91 9.20
N LYS A 86 -16.74 -9.74 9.24
CA LYS A 86 -15.92 -9.99 10.41
C LYS A 86 -14.73 -9.04 10.43
N ASN A 87 -14.55 -8.32 11.52
CA ASN A 87 -13.39 -7.46 11.71
C ASN A 87 -12.09 -8.24 11.50
N GLY A 88 -11.16 -7.67 10.74
CA GLY A 88 -9.89 -8.31 10.38
C GLY A 88 -9.96 -9.28 9.21
N ARG A 89 -11.13 -9.47 8.59
CA ARG A 89 -11.29 -10.38 7.45
C ARG A 89 -10.49 -9.97 6.22
N PHE A 90 -10.49 -8.68 5.89
CA PHE A 90 -9.81 -8.14 4.70
C PHE A 90 -8.50 -7.45 5.06
N PHE A 91 -7.52 -7.62 4.18
CA PHE A 91 -6.23 -6.94 4.27
C PHE A 91 -5.79 -6.46 2.89
N LEU A 92 -5.06 -5.33 2.84
CA LEU A 92 -4.61 -4.70 1.61
C LEU A 92 -3.09 -4.81 1.48
N TYR A 93 -2.63 -5.40 0.38
CA TYR A 93 -1.21 -5.60 0.10
C TYR A 93 -0.75 -4.65 -1.00
N PRO A 94 0.36 -3.92 -0.80
CA PRO A 94 0.93 -3.08 -1.84
C PRO A 94 1.54 -3.92 -2.96
N THR A 95 1.58 -3.35 -4.16
CA THR A 95 2.32 -3.87 -5.30
C THR A 95 3.48 -2.92 -5.64
N THR A 96 4.34 -3.31 -6.58
CA THR A 96 5.36 -2.40 -7.09
C THR A 96 4.79 -1.29 -7.98
N ASN A 97 3.54 -1.44 -8.46
CA ASN A 97 2.85 -0.38 -9.19
C ASN A 97 2.29 0.65 -8.19
N ILE A 98 2.56 1.93 -8.44
CA ILE A 98 2.18 3.03 -7.54
C ILE A 98 0.67 3.11 -7.27
N TYR A 99 -0.18 2.73 -8.22
CA TYR A 99 -1.64 2.89 -8.12
C TYR A 99 -2.38 1.60 -7.74
N ASN A 100 -1.70 0.47 -7.63
CA ASN A 100 -2.36 -0.83 -7.45
C ASN A 100 -2.00 -1.51 -6.14
N PHE A 101 -3.03 -2.10 -5.55
CA PHE A 101 -2.98 -2.98 -4.39
C PHE A 101 -3.69 -4.29 -4.68
N ILE A 102 -3.42 -5.30 -3.86
CA ILE A 102 -4.20 -6.53 -3.84
C ILE A 102 -4.99 -6.56 -2.54
N LEU A 103 -6.30 -6.63 -2.65
CA LEU A 103 -7.19 -6.89 -1.52
C LEU A 103 -7.33 -8.40 -1.33
N LEU A 104 -7.08 -8.88 -0.12
CA LEU A 104 -7.21 -10.29 0.25
C LEU A 104 -8.32 -10.48 1.27
N ASP A 105 -9.24 -11.39 0.96
CA ASP A 105 -10.11 -12.03 1.94
C ASP A 105 -9.32 -13.12 2.67
N GLN A 106 -8.95 -12.87 3.91
CA GLN A 106 -8.08 -13.76 4.68
C GLN A 106 -8.80 -15.03 5.17
N ILE A 107 -10.12 -15.10 5.02
CA ILE A 107 -10.92 -16.27 5.41
C ILE A 107 -11.10 -17.20 4.21
N ASP A 108 -11.58 -16.68 3.07
CA ASP A 108 -11.88 -17.48 1.89
C ASP A 108 -10.76 -17.51 0.85
N GLY A 109 -9.73 -16.68 1.02
CA GLY A 109 -8.59 -16.62 0.11
C GLY A 109 -8.87 -15.93 -1.22
N ARG A 110 -10.00 -15.24 -1.36
CA ARG A 110 -10.33 -14.48 -2.58
C ARG A 110 -9.49 -13.20 -2.66
N THR A 111 -9.14 -12.81 -3.88
CA THR A 111 -8.33 -11.62 -4.13
C THR A 111 -8.96 -10.71 -5.18
N TRP A 112 -8.69 -9.42 -5.04
CA TRP A 112 -9.10 -8.39 -5.98
C TRP A 112 -7.93 -7.48 -6.30
N GLN A 113 -7.85 -7.06 -7.55
CA GLN A 113 -7.02 -5.91 -7.92
C GLN A 113 -7.74 -4.63 -7.51
N VAL A 114 -7.02 -3.75 -6.85
CA VAL A 114 -7.52 -2.44 -6.42
C VAL A 114 -6.65 -1.37 -7.06
N GLN A 115 -7.25 -0.49 -7.85
CA GLN A 115 -6.58 0.67 -8.39
C GLN A 115 -7.18 1.94 -7.79
N TRP A 116 -6.33 2.76 -7.20
CA TRP A 116 -6.72 4.07 -6.71
C TRP A 116 -6.30 5.17 -7.69
N GLY A 117 -6.79 6.39 -7.50
CA GLY A 117 -6.43 7.51 -8.36
C GLY A 117 -7.64 8.42 -8.61
N LYS A 118 -7.70 8.97 -9.81
CA LYS A 118 -8.84 9.77 -10.27
C LYS A 118 -10.08 8.89 -10.38
N GLU A 119 -11.26 9.52 -10.29
CA GLU A 119 -12.54 8.79 -10.29
C GLU A 119 -12.67 7.81 -11.46
N GLU A 120 -12.27 8.22 -12.66
CA GLU A 120 -12.31 7.39 -13.87
C GLU A 120 -11.34 6.22 -13.86
N ASP A 121 -10.29 6.27 -13.03
CA ASP A 121 -9.24 5.25 -12.95
C ASP A 121 -9.45 4.27 -11.79
N ARG A 122 -10.39 4.57 -10.86
CA ARG A 122 -10.64 3.74 -9.70
C ARG A 122 -11.31 2.44 -10.09
N MET A 123 -10.79 1.35 -9.56
CA MET A 123 -11.27 0.00 -9.91
C MET A 123 -11.05 -0.96 -8.76
N VAL A 124 -12.02 -1.84 -8.54
CA VAL A 124 -11.88 -3.04 -7.72
C VAL A 124 -12.40 -4.20 -8.52
N SER A 125 -11.53 -5.13 -8.91
CA SER A 125 -11.83 -6.22 -9.82
C SER A 125 -11.36 -7.55 -9.26
N ARG A 126 -12.27 -8.53 -9.28
CA ARG A 126 -11.97 -9.89 -8.80
C ARG A 126 -10.85 -10.52 -9.64
N ILE A 127 -9.90 -11.19 -8.98
CA ILE A 127 -8.87 -12.02 -9.62
C ILE A 127 -9.30 -13.49 -9.46
N PHE A 128 -9.42 -14.20 -10.58
CA PHE A 128 -9.83 -15.60 -10.62
C PHE A 128 -8.66 -16.54 -10.89
#